data_6047c7437e432df2b9052cbd2d13266a
#
_entry.id   6047c7437e432df2b9052cbd2d13266a
#
_cell.length_a   1.000
_cell.length_b   1.000
_cell.length_c   1.000
_cell.angle_alpha   90.00
_cell.angle_beta   90.00
_cell.angle_gamma   90.00
#
_symmetry.space_group_name_H-M   'P 1'
#
loop_
_entity.id
_entity.type
_entity.pdbx_description
1 polymer ?
#
loop_
_entity_poly.entity_id
_entity_poly.type
_entity_poly.pdbx_seq_one_letter_code
_entity_poly.pdbx_strand_id
1 'polypeptide(L)'
;MHPLIQEAIRITQDLGGVVFIGAVGILLQTKVTRESQDLDFAVAKELPAELLDEKQYFTRKIKGKEVRYTPRGYKIDIYTKDVSGIPIDKVIATAKDIEVKREVTVKAASVEVLVVSKFRAAAKRKGADDTDIRTLAQRKYKGIDWDLLKTLTMSEIEFLRIRNQMDALHRMQLRF
;
A
#
# COMPACT_ATOMS: atom_id res chain seq x y z
N MET A 1 10.22 4.01 16.95
CA MET A 1 9.18 3.63 15.96
C MET A 1 9.25 4.57 14.78
N HIS A 2 9.17 4.04 13.56
CA HIS A 2 9.25 4.83 12.34
C HIS A 2 8.10 5.87 12.28
N PRO A 3 8.34 7.14 11.88
CA PRO A 3 7.31 8.19 11.87
C PRO A 3 6.05 7.83 11.06
N LEU A 4 6.20 7.20 9.89
CA LEU A 4 5.05 6.76 9.09
C LEU A 4 4.21 5.68 9.78
N ILE A 5 4.83 4.80 10.56
CA ILE A 5 4.09 3.80 11.35
C ILE A 5 3.31 4.48 12.48
N GLN A 6 3.92 5.46 13.14
CA GLN A 6 3.20 6.25 14.15
C GLN A 6 1.99 6.97 13.56
N GLU A 7 2.16 7.55 12.36
CA GLU A 7 1.07 8.23 11.69
C GLU A 7 -0.01 7.25 11.22
N ALA A 8 0.37 6.07 10.72
CA ALA A 8 -0.57 5.01 10.36
C ALA A 8 -1.44 4.56 11.56
N ILE A 9 -0.85 4.44 12.75
CA ILE A 9 -1.59 4.15 13.98
C ILE A 9 -2.63 5.24 14.26
N ARG A 10 -2.23 6.51 14.16
CA ARG A 10 -3.13 7.65 14.41
C ARG A 10 -4.27 7.72 13.40
N ILE A 11 -3.97 7.54 12.12
CA ILE A 11 -5.00 7.46 11.06
C ILE A 11 -6.00 6.34 11.36
N THR A 12 -5.51 5.17 11.76
CA THR A 12 -6.38 4.04 12.14
C THR A 12 -7.27 4.37 13.33
N GLN A 13 -6.74 5.06 14.34
CA GLN A 13 -7.50 5.49 15.52
C GLN A 13 -8.53 6.57 15.18
N ASP A 14 -8.19 7.50 14.30
CA ASP A 14 -9.06 8.61 13.91
C ASP A 14 -10.20 8.16 13.01
N LEU A 15 -9.91 7.35 12.00
CA LEU A 15 -10.81 7.06 10.90
C LEU A 15 -11.41 5.65 10.94
N GLY A 16 -10.75 4.70 11.61
CA GLY A 16 -11.16 3.29 11.62
C GLY A 16 -11.08 2.66 10.22
N GLY A 17 -11.21 1.36 10.11
CA GLY A 17 -11.45 0.63 8.87
C GLY A 17 -10.52 0.93 7.67
N VAL A 18 -9.37 1.55 7.89
CA VAL A 18 -8.41 1.89 6.83
C VAL A 18 -7.46 0.73 6.55
N VAL A 19 -7.11 0.54 5.29
CA VAL A 19 -6.14 -0.46 4.83
C VAL A 19 -4.99 0.25 4.12
N PHE A 20 -3.80 0.25 4.71
CA PHE A 20 -2.65 0.91 4.13
C PHE A 20 -2.13 0.18 2.90
N ILE A 21 -1.87 0.96 1.85
CA ILE A 21 -1.33 0.52 0.56
C ILE A 21 -0.05 1.31 0.26
N GLY A 22 0.47 1.21 -0.94
CA GLY A 22 1.62 1.99 -1.37
C GLY A 22 2.87 1.77 -0.51
N ALA A 23 3.66 2.82 -0.31
CA ALA A 23 4.92 2.75 0.43
C ALA A 23 4.74 2.33 1.89
N VAL A 24 3.69 2.82 2.56
CA VAL A 24 3.39 2.46 3.94
C VAL A 24 2.93 1.01 4.06
N GLY A 25 2.11 0.53 3.11
CA GLY A 25 1.75 -0.89 3.06
C GLY A 25 2.97 -1.79 2.97
N ILE A 26 3.93 -1.44 2.11
CA ILE A 26 5.20 -2.18 1.97
C ILE A 26 6.04 -2.10 3.24
N LEU A 27 6.17 -0.92 3.84
CA LEU A 27 6.87 -0.74 5.11
C LEU A 27 6.28 -1.63 6.22
N LEU A 28 4.96 -1.68 6.33
CA LEU A 28 4.26 -2.52 7.32
C LEU A 28 4.54 -4.01 7.08
N GLN A 29 4.50 -4.46 5.83
CA GLN A 29 4.71 -5.86 5.45
C GLN A 29 6.18 -6.30 5.55
N THR A 30 7.12 -5.44 5.18
CA THR A 30 8.53 -5.83 4.97
C THR A 30 9.48 -5.32 6.05
N LYS A 31 9.07 -4.29 6.80
CA LYS A 31 9.90 -3.51 7.75
C LYS A 31 11.08 -2.78 7.06
N VAL A 32 11.07 -2.69 5.74
CA VAL A 32 12.07 -1.96 4.96
C VAL A 32 11.52 -0.60 4.58
N THR A 33 12.26 0.44 4.89
CA THR A 33 11.89 1.82 4.61
C THR A 33 12.51 2.32 3.32
N ARG A 34 11.79 3.15 2.59
CA ARG A 34 12.34 4.13 1.66
C ARG A 34 11.81 5.50 2.04
N GLU A 35 12.45 6.54 1.55
CA GLU A 35 11.94 7.89 1.73
C GLU A 35 10.54 8.01 1.08
N SER A 36 9.54 8.29 1.90
CA SER A 36 8.19 8.62 1.50
C SER A 36 7.59 9.55 2.54
N GLN A 37 6.82 10.52 2.06
CA GLN A 37 6.04 11.43 2.92
C GLN A 37 4.54 11.25 2.72
N ASP A 38 4.15 10.32 1.84
CA ASP A 38 2.77 10.05 1.48
C ASP A 38 2.27 8.80 2.21
N LEU A 39 1.04 8.87 2.71
CA LEU A 39 0.32 7.73 3.26
C LEU A 39 -0.90 7.46 2.39
N ASP A 40 -0.86 6.37 1.67
CA ASP A 40 -1.96 5.91 0.83
C ASP A 40 -2.75 4.83 1.57
N PHE A 41 -4.07 4.94 1.57
CA PHE A 41 -4.91 3.91 2.17
C PHE A 41 -6.26 3.76 1.45
N ALA A 42 -6.79 2.55 1.53
CA ALA A 42 -8.09 2.17 1.01
C ALA A 42 -9.14 2.15 2.12
N VAL A 43 -10.36 2.53 1.79
CA VAL A 43 -11.53 2.47 2.66
C VAL A 43 -12.71 1.87 1.90
N ALA A 44 -13.58 1.13 2.61
CA ALA A 44 -14.74 0.48 2.01
C ALA A 44 -15.80 1.46 1.49
N LYS A 45 -15.89 2.63 2.13
CA LYS A 45 -16.85 3.69 1.81
C LYS A 45 -16.17 5.04 1.92
N GLU A 46 -16.69 6.01 1.19
CA GLU A 46 -16.24 7.39 1.29
C GLU A 46 -16.34 7.88 2.74
N LEU A 47 -15.29 8.52 3.22
CA LEU A 47 -15.25 9.07 4.57
C LEU A 47 -16.08 10.36 4.62
N PRO A 48 -16.94 10.52 5.65
CA PRO A 48 -17.70 11.75 5.82
C PRO A 48 -16.76 12.96 5.98
N ALA A 49 -17.09 14.08 5.30
CA ALA A 49 -16.34 15.33 5.42
C ALA A 49 -16.29 15.83 6.87
N GLU A 50 -17.39 15.68 7.60
CA GLU A 50 -17.52 16.07 9.01
C GLU A 50 -16.54 15.31 9.90
N LEU A 51 -16.33 14.02 9.66
CA LEU A 51 -15.34 13.22 10.39
C LEU A 51 -13.92 13.73 10.16
N LEU A 52 -13.59 14.01 8.90
CA LEU A 52 -12.27 14.53 8.54
C LEU A 52 -12.02 15.91 9.15
N ASP A 53 -13.02 16.79 9.15
CA ASP A 53 -12.95 18.11 9.75
C ASP A 53 -12.82 18.04 11.28
N GLU A 54 -13.63 17.20 11.94
CA GLU A 54 -13.54 16.95 13.37
C GLU A 54 -12.15 16.46 13.80
N LYS A 55 -11.55 15.58 13.01
CA LYS A 55 -10.20 15.06 13.22
C LYS A 55 -9.09 15.97 12.68
N GLN A 56 -9.43 17.17 12.22
CA GLN A 56 -8.51 18.21 11.74
C GLN A 56 -7.67 17.80 10.51
N TYR A 57 -8.18 16.89 9.69
CA TYR A 57 -7.63 16.65 8.36
C TYR A 57 -7.97 17.84 7.47
N PHE A 58 -7.00 18.30 6.68
CA PHE A 58 -7.18 19.50 5.89
C PHE A 58 -6.74 19.31 4.43
N THR A 59 -7.24 20.17 3.55
CA THR A 59 -6.85 20.22 2.15
C THR A 59 -6.09 21.50 1.82
N ARG A 60 -5.17 21.42 0.86
CA ARG A 60 -4.50 22.56 0.25
C ARG A 60 -4.58 22.44 -1.27
N LYS A 61 -4.69 23.55 -1.97
CA LYS A 61 -4.55 23.60 -3.43
C LYS A 61 -3.07 23.68 -3.79
N ILE A 62 -2.59 22.68 -4.50
CA ILE A 62 -1.21 22.64 -5.04
C ILE A 62 -1.32 22.49 -6.55
N LYS A 63 -0.84 23.47 -7.30
CA LYS A 63 -0.92 23.50 -8.77
C LYS A 63 -2.34 23.22 -9.30
N GLY A 64 -3.36 23.80 -8.65
CA GLY A 64 -4.77 23.69 -9.02
C GLY A 64 -5.44 22.37 -8.58
N LYS A 65 -4.75 21.46 -7.93
CA LYS A 65 -5.30 20.21 -7.39
C LYS A 65 -5.45 20.29 -5.88
N GLU A 66 -6.55 19.75 -5.36
CA GLU A 66 -6.72 19.57 -3.93
C GLU A 66 -5.88 18.39 -3.44
N VAL A 67 -5.05 18.64 -2.44
CA VAL A 67 -4.23 17.65 -1.77
C VAL A 67 -4.62 17.61 -0.30
N ARG A 68 -4.87 16.43 0.21
CA ARG A 68 -5.27 16.23 1.60
C ARG A 68 -4.09 15.88 2.49
N TYR A 69 -4.17 16.37 3.72
CA TYR A 69 -3.13 16.19 4.74
C TYR A 69 -3.71 15.75 6.07
N THR A 70 -2.93 14.98 6.83
CA THR A 70 -3.20 14.72 8.23
C THR A 70 -2.96 15.98 9.08
N PRO A 71 -3.47 16.04 10.33
CA PRO A 71 -3.20 17.16 11.24
C PRO A 71 -1.70 17.48 11.42
N ARG A 72 -0.85 16.49 11.22
CA ARG A 72 0.62 16.65 11.33
C ARG A 72 1.33 16.93 10.01
N GLY A 73 0.58 17.15 8.94
CA GLY A 73 1.11 17.58 7.66
C GLY A 73 1.61 16.47 6.74
N TYR A 74 1.27 15.22 7.00
CA TYR A 74 1.53 14.14 6.05
C TYR A 74 0.48 14.15 4.95
N LYS A 75 0.94 14.11 3.70
CA LYS A 75 0.05 13.96 2.56
C LYS A 75 -0.62 12.58 2.60
N ILE A 76 -1.93 12.55 2.32
CA ILE A 76 -2.70 11.31 2.22
C ILE A 76 -3.45 11.25 0.90
N ASP A 77 -3.54 10.03 0.35
CA ASP A 77 -4.43 9.70 -0.75
C ASP A 77 -5.38 8.58 -0.30
N ILE A 78 -6.68 8.82 -0.45
CA ILE A 78 -7.76 7.92 0.00
C ILE A 78 -8.40 7.26 -1.22
N TYR A 79 -8.36 5.94 -1.25
CA TYR A 79 -8.88 5.11 -2.34
C TYR A 79 -10.20 4.45 -1.93
N THR A 80 -11.25 4.68 -2.71
CA THR A 80 -12.61 4.20 -2.42
C THR A 80 -13.20 3.29 -3.50
N LYS A 81 -12.58 3.23 -4.68
CA LYS A 81 -13.07 2.44 -5.83
C LYS A 81 -12.13 1.29 -6.18
N ASP A 82 -10.88 1.60 -6.44
CA ASP A 82 -9.85 0.64 -6.80
C ASP A 82 -8.46 1.12 -6.42
N VAL A 83 -7.52 0.19 -6.36
CA VAL A 83 -6.08 0.44 -6.23
C VAL A 83 -5.41 -0.11 -7.47
N SER A 84 -4.99 0.77 -8.37
CA SER A 84 -4.40 0.37 -9.67
C SER A 84 -5.26 -0.66 -10.43
N GLY A 85 -6.58 -0.48 -10.42
CA GLY A 85 -7.54 -1.37 -11.07
C GLY A 85 -7.93 -2.60 -10.24
N ILE A 86 -7.38 -2.81 -9.04
CA ILE A 86 -7.84 -3.85 -8.12
C ILE A 86 -9.03 -3.30 -7.33
N PRO A 87 -10.22 -3.91 -7.42
CA PRO A 87 -11.40 -3.42 -6.70
C PRO A 87 -11.18 -3.32 -5.20
N ILE A 88 -11.72 -2.27 -4.57
CA ILE A 88 -11.54 -2.02 -3.13
C ILE A 88 -12.02 -3.17 -2.25
N ASP A 89 -13.12 -3.83 -2.60
CA ASP A 89 -13.61 -4.99 -1.87
C ASP A 89 -12.58 -6.13 -1.80
N LYS A 90 -11.85 -6.38 -2.87
CA LYS A 90 -10.74 -7.35 -2.89
C LYS A 90 -9.55 -6.90 -2.05
N VAL A 91 -9.20 -5.61 -2.10
CA VAL A 91 -8.13 -5.04 -1.27
C VAL A 91 -8.43 -5.22 0.22
N ILE A 92 -9.65 -4.92 0.62
CA ILE A 92 -10.09 -5.01 2.02
C ILE A 92 -10.24 -6.46 2.46
N ALA A 93 -10.85 -7.33 1.63
CA ALA A 93 -11.07 -8.73 1.96
C ALA A 93 -9.76 -9.51 2.18
N THR A 94 -8.69 -9.13 1.51
CA THR A 94 -7.37 -9.79 1.60
C THR A 94 -6.38 -9.08 2.53
N ALA A 95 -6.78 -7.95 3.14
CA ALA A 95 -5.94 -7.18 4.04
C ALA A 95 -5.46 -8.00 5.25
N LYS A 96 -4.28 -7.68 5.75
CA LYS A 96 -3.66 -8.34 6.90
C LYS A 96 -3.55 -7.39 8.08
N ASP A 97 -3.84 -7.91 9.26
CA ASP A 97 -3.54 -7.24 10.53
C ASP A 97 -2.05 -7.35 10.80
N ILE A 98 -1.40 -6.20 10.95
CA ILE A 98 0.04 -6.12 11.24
C ILE A 98 0.22 -5.56 12.64
N GLU A 99 0.77 -6.36 13.54
CA GLU A 99 1.17 -5.86 14.85
C GLU A 99 2.39 -4.93 14.70
N VAL A 100 2.21 -3.68 15.08
CA VAL A 100 3.25 -2.63 14.98
C VAL A 100 3.93 -2.35 16.32
N LYS A 101 3.24 -2.61 17.40
CA LYS A 101 3.73 -2.69 18.78
C LYS A 101 2.79 -3.58 19.58
N ARG A 102 3.18 -3.94 20.81
CA ARG A 102 2.37 -4.79 21.67
C ARG A 102 0.90 -4.30 21.72
N GLU A 103 -0.03 -5.19 21.37
CA GLU A 103 -1.48 -4.94 21.39
C GLU A 103 -1.97 -3.82 20.45
N VAL A 104 -1.14 -3.35 19.52
CA VAL A 104 -1.53 -2.35 18.53
C VAL A 104 -1.32 -2.91 17.13
N THR A 105 -2.41 -3.05 16.41
CA THR A 105 -2.43 -3.50 15.02
C THR A 105 -2.91 -2.41 14.07
N VAL A 106 -2.40 -2.46 12.84
CA VAL A 106 -2.91 -1.69 11.72
C VAL A 106 -3.13 -2.64 10.54
N LYS A 107 -4.06 -2.32 9.66
CA LYS A 107 -4.33 -3.13 8.47
C LYS A 107 -3.48 -2.66 7.30
N ALA A 108 -2.80 -3.60 6.66
CA ALA A 108 -2.10 -3.37 5.41
C ALA A 108 -2.67 -4.26 4.30
N ALA A 109 -2.60 -3.79 3.06
CA ALA A 109 -2.92 -4.62 1.91
C ALA A 109 -2.05 -5.89 1.92
N SER A 110 -2.59 -6.98 1.39
CA SER A 110 -1.82 -8.21 1.22
C SER A 110 -0.59 -7.98 0.32
N VAL A 111 0.41 -8.83 0.47
CA VAL A 111 1.62 -8.76 -0.38
C VAL A 111 1.22 -8.87 -1.86
N GLU A 112 0.24 -9.70 -2.19
CA GLU A 112 -0.25 -9.91 -3.56
C GLU A 112 -0.85 -8.63 -4.15
N VAL A 113 -1.68 -7.90 -3.39
CA VAL A 113 -2.22 -6.59 -3.79
C VAL A 113 -1.09 -5.59 -4.02
N LEU A 114 -0.13 -5.51 -3.09
CA LEU A 114 1.02 -4.61 -3.22
C LEU A 114 1.87 -4.93 -4.45
N VAL A 115 2.14 -6.21 -4.72
CA VAL A 115 2.88 -6.64 -5.90
C VAL A 115 2.17 -6.21 -7.18
N VAL A 116 0.91 -6.58 -7.37
CA VAL A 116 0.16 -6.25 -8.59
C VAL A 116 0.06 -4.75 -8.79
N SER A 117 -0.27 -3.99 -7.74
CA SER A 117 -0.40 -2.53 -7.82
C SER A 117 0.93 -1.87 -8.19
N LYS A 118 2.07 -2.34 -7.65
CA LYS A 118 3.39 -1.80 -7.96
C LYS A 118 3.86 -2.13 -9.38
N PHE A 119 3.59 -3.31 -9.89
CA PHE A 119 3.87 -3.65 -11.28
C PHE A 119 3.08 -2.76 -12.25
N ARG A 120 1.81 -2.49 -11.96
CA ARG A 120 0.99 -1.58 -12.77
C ARG A 120 1.45 -0.13 -12.68
N ALA A 121 1.86 0.34 -11.51
CA ALA A 121 2.43 1.67 -11.33
C ALA A 121 3.77 1.82 -12.05
N ALA A 122 4.66 0.83 -11.97
CA ALA A 122 5.96 0.82 -12.64
C ALA A 122 5.84 0.84 -14.17
N ALA A 123 4.78 0.25 -14.73
CA ALA A 123 4.51 0.32 -16.16
C ALA A 123 4.19 1.75 -16.66
N LYS A 124 3.70 2.62 -15.76
CA LYS A 124 3.33 4.00 -16.07
C LYS A 124 4.43 5.00 -15.73
N ARG A 125 5.28 4.69 -14.75
CA ARG A 125 6.37 5.56 -14.26
C ARG A 125 7.56 4.70 -13.80
N LYS A 126 8.76 5.27 -13.83
CA LYS A 126 9.99 4.60 -13.39
C LYS A 126 10.43 5.08 -12.01
N GLY A 127 11.25 4.29 -11.32
CA GLY A 127 11.96 4.69 -10.10
C GLY A 127 11.46 4.03 -8.83
N ALA A 128 10.71 4.73 -7.99
CA ALA A 128 10.33 4.27 -6.65
C ALA A 128 9.56 2.93 -6.65
N ASP A 129 8.73 2.68 -7.66
CA ASP A 129 7.98 1.43 -7.78
C ASP A 129 8.89 0.24 -8.08
N ASP A 130 9.97 0.43 -8.83
CA ASP A 130 10.97 -0.63 -9.08
C ASP A 130 11.70 -1.02 -7.78
N THR A 131 12.02 -0.06 -6.93
CA THR A 131 12.60 -0.31 -5.60
C THR A 131 11.63 -1.09 -4.71
N ASP A 132 10.37 -0.72 -4.72
CA ASP A 132 9.31 -1.41 -3.98
C ASP A 132 9.13 -2.86 -4.44
N ILE A 133 9.13 -3.10 -5.74
CA ILE A 133 9.07 -4.46 -6.32
C ILE A 133 10.26 -5.31 -5.88
N ARG A 134 11.47 -4.76 -5.92
CA ARG A 134 12.67 -5.46 -5.44
C ARG A 134 12.56 -5.81 -3.96
N THR A 135 12.11 -4.87 -3.13
CA THR A 135 11.92 -5.10 -1.69
C THR A 135 10.92 -6.22 -1.42
N LEU A 136 9.80 -6.23 -2.14
CA LEU A 136 8.80 -7.31 -2.03
C LEU A 136 9.36 -8.66 -2.48
N ALA A 137 10.10 -8.70 -3.58
CA ALA A 137 10.75 -9.93 -4.06
C ALA A 137 11.80 -10.45 -3.06
N GLN A 138 12.57 -9.56 -2.43
CA GLN A 138 13.59 -9.93 -1.46
C GLN A 138 13.02 -10.42 -0.13
N ARG A 139 11.97 -9.80 0.34
CA ARG A 139 11.46 -10.02 1.71
C ARG A 139 10.25 -10.93 1.79
N LYS A 140 9.46 -11.01 0.74
CA LYS A 140 8.13 -11.66 0.78
C LYS A 140 7.91 -12.75 -0.26
N TYR A 141 8.83 -12.96 -1.19
CA TYR A 141 8.66 -13.92 -2.29
C TYR A 141 8.14 -15.30 -1.86
N LYS A 142 8.73 -15.90 -0.82
CA LYS A 142 8.36 -17.23 -0.33
C LYS A 142 6.96 -17.30 0.29
N GLY A 143 6.42 -16.17 0.73
CA GLY A 143 5.10 -16.07 1.34
C GLY A 143 3.99 -15.62 0.38
N ILE A 144 4.30 -15.43 -0.90
CA ILE A 144 3.30 -15.03 -1.89
C ILE A 144 2.33 -16.20 -2.16
N ASP A 145 1.05 -15.92 -2.01
CA ASP A 145 -0.02 -16.78 -2.51
C ASP A 145 -0.24 -16.50 -4.00
N TRP A 146 0.36 -17.34 -4.84
CA TRP A 146 0.32 -17.17 -6.28
C TRP A 146 -1.08 -17.38 -6.87
N ASP A 147 -1.92 -18.20 -6.25
CA ASP A 147 -3.31 -18.39 -6.67
C ASP A 147 -4.13 -17.13 -6.39
N LEU A 148 -3.97 -16.55 -5.21
CA LEU A 148 -4.57 -15.26 -4.88
C LEU A 148 -4.07 -14.17 -5.85
N LEU A 149 -2.76 -14.06 -6.06
CA LEU A 149 -2.18 -13.07 -6.97
C LEU A 149 -2.77 -13.19 -8.37
N LYS A 150 -2.92 -14.42 -8.88
CA LYS A 150 -3.54 -14.68 -10.17
C LYS A 150 -4.97 -14.14 -10.25
N THR A 151 -5.76 -14.24 -9.19
CA THR A 151 -7.13 -13.70 -9.16
C THR A 151 -7.18 -12.17 -9.20
N LEU A 152 -6.09 -11.48 -8.86
CA LEU A 152 -5.97 -10.02 -8.85
C LEU A 152 -5.51 -9.47 -10.21
N THR A 153 -4.97 -10.31 -11.08
CA THR A 153 -4.51 -9.93 -12.43
C THR A 153 -5.67 -9.91 -13.43
N MET A 154 -5.54 -9.10 -14.48
CA MET A 154 -6.55 -8.97 -15.54
C MET A 154 -6.42 -10.03 -16.62
N SER A 155 -5.27 -10.69 -16.72
CA SER A 155 -4.98 -11.69 -17.76
C SER A 155 -3.89 -12.67 -17.31
N GLU A 156 -3.85 -13.82 -17.95
CA GLU A 156 -2.75 -14.79 -17.79
C GLU A 156 -1.38 -14.19 -18.17
N ILE A 157 -1.35 -13.33 -19.18
CA ILE A 157 -0.11 -12.66 -19.62
C ILE A 157 0.41 -11.73 -18.53
N GLU A 158 -0.46 -10.95 -17.89
CA GLU A 158 -0.06 -10.09 -16.77
C GLU A 158 0.47 -10.94 -15.60
N PHE A 159 -0.22 -12.00 -15.24
CA PHE A 159 0.20 -12.92 -14.18
C PHE A 159 1.59 -13.50 -14.45
N LEU A 160 1.81 -14.06 -15.63
CA LEU A 160 3.09 -14.68 -16.00
C LEU A 160 4.24 -13.66 -16.02
N ARG A 161 3.97 -12.44 -16.51
CA ARG A 161 4.95 -11.36 -16.49
C ARG A 161 5.37 -11.01 -15.07
N ILE A 162 4.43 -10.84 -14.15
CA ILE A 162 4.69 -10.53 -12.75
C ILE A 162 5.47 -11.68 -12.10
N ARG A 163 5.01 -12.91 -12.26
CA ARG A 163 5.65 -14.09 -11.69
C ARG A 163 7.09 -14.24 -12.17
N ASN A 164 7.32 -14.16 -13.48
CA ASN A 164 8.66 -14.32 -14.04
C ASN A 164 9.63 -13.23 -13.56
N GLN A 165 9.19 -11.99 -13.45
CA GLN A 165 10.03 -10.91 -12.92
C GLN A 165 10.31 -11.07 -11.42
N MET A 166 9.32 -11.46 -10.62
CA MET A 166 9.52 -11.76 -9.20
C MET A 166 10.48 -12.92 -8.98
N ASP A 167 10.34 -14.00 -9.77
CA ASP A 167 11.27 -15.13 -9.77
C ASP A 167 12.70 -14.70 -10.08
N ALA A 168 12.89 -13.88 -11.12
CA ALA A 168 14.20 -13.39 -11.52
C ALA A 168 14.83 -12.53 -10.41
N LEU A 169 14.10 -11.61 -9.82
CA LEU A 169 14.59 -10.74 -8.74
C LEU A 169 14.94 -11.56 -7.49
N HIS A 170 14.14 -12.56 -7.14
CA HIS A 170 14.43 -13.44 -6.02
C HIS A 170 15.70 -14.27 -6.23
N ARG A 171 15.87 -14.84 -7.44
CA ARG A 171 17.09 -15.62 -7.78
C ARG A 171 18.36 -14.77 -7.80
N MET A 172 18.27 -13.52 -8.24
CA MET A 172 19.42 -12.60 -8.21
C MET A 172 19.93 -12.37 -6.80
N GLN A 173 19.04 -12.31 -5.81
CA GLN A 173 19.40 -12.14 -4.40
C GLN A 173 20.17 -13.34 -3.84
N LEU A 174 19.86 -14.56 -4.29
CA LEU A 174 20.48 -15.80 -3.80
C LEU A 174 21.93 -15.99 -4.29
N ARG A 175 22.39 -15.14 -5.22
CA ARG A 175 23.75 -15.22 -5.79
C ARG A 175 24.78 -14.33 -5.08
N PHE A 176 24.37 -13.55 -4.12
CA PHE A 176 25.18 -12.67 -3.30
C PHE A 176 24.99 -12.95 -1.82
#